data_e2c88e077001f6b3d834ac4889701216
#
_entry.id   e2c88e077001f6b3d834ac4889701216
#
_cell.length_a   1.000
_cell.length_b   1.000
_cell.length_c   1.000
_cell.angle_alpha   90.00
_cell.angle_beta   90.00
_cell.angle_gamma   90.00
#
_symmetry.space_group_name_H-M   'P 1'
#
loop_
_entity.id
_entity.type
_entity.pdbx_description
1 polymer ?
#
loop_
_entity_poly.entity_id
_entity_poly.type
_entity_poly.pdbx_seq_one_letter_code
_entity_poly.pdbx_strand_id
1 'polypeptide(L)'
;MGDALRAMYGAVGMRVTYGAGLEADLASAWTHDFPTGRVHHTWIATEIERVWVGRGDVDEVLEPGGVAVLAGCAPIWVGTRSARNPPPRVDDPLFPAVGVHHGEVAFGPLMPEVLGLPELLTTMQPQDNGWDTGSDVVLTLRHLGSLVGQRWPGPPQDALAEMVVTTALSTWRPPVLRDNSLTRCINAIADPGPPPTVPELAALANTSERTLRRRFRTETGLGPDEFSRWFRTLPVRRDLLAGADPAEVAAGSGFPSVRAMRRTLDRVESSLPRLRGTETRFRILD
;
A
#
# COMPACT_ATOMS: atom_id res chain seq x y z
N MET A 1 -4.27 2.29 18.29
CA MET A 1 -3.98 2.72 16.91
C MET A 1 -5.32 2.94 16.23
N GLY A 2 -5.59 4.19 15.88
CA GLY A 2 -6.96 4.68 15.73
C GLY A 2 -7.72 4.15 14.52
N ASP A 3 -9.02 4.25 14.61
CA ASP A 3 -10.01 3.89 13.59
C ASP A 3 -9.73 4.51 12.22
N ALA A 4 -9.09 5.71 12.16
CA ALA A 4 -8.68 6.37 10.92
C ALA A 4 -7.72 5.54 10.07
N LEU A 5 -6.69 4.96 10.67
CA LEU A 5 -5.70 4.15 9.93
C LEU A 5 -6.35 2.87 9.41
N ARG A 6 -7.17 2.22 10.25
CA ARG A 6 -7.93 1.04 9.85
C ARG A 6 -8.95 1.37 8.77
N ALA A 7 -9.65 2.49 8.90
CA ALA A 7 -10.60 2.97 7.90
C ALA A 7 -9.89 3.32 6.58
N MET A 8 -8.72 3.95 6.65
CA MET A 8 -7.92 4.26 5.45
C MET A 8 -7.48 2.98 4.75
N TYR A 9 -6.89 2.01 5.43
CA TYR A 9 -6.46 0.75 4.80
C TYR A 9 -7.64 -0.11 4.35
N GLY A 10 -8.72 -0.17 5.11
CA GLY A 10 -9.95 -0.89 4.72
C GLY A 10 -10.69 -0.25 3.54
N ALA A 11 -10.61 1.07 3.39
CA ALA A 11 -11.22 1.80 2.28
C ALA A 11 -10.38 1.76 0.99
N VAL A 12 -9.07 1.52 1.11
CA VAL A 12 -8.08 1.68 0.04
C VAL A 12 -8.28 0.71 -1.13
N GLY A 13 -8.92 -0.44 -0.89
CA GLY A 13 -9.00 -1.47 -1.93
C GLY A 13 -7.60 -1.89 -2.41
N MET A 14 -6.66 -2.05 -1.48
CA MET A 14 -5.35 -2.58 -1.78
C MET A 14 -5.49 -4.02 -2.29
N ARG A 15 -4.85 -4.31 -3.40
CA ARG A 15 -4.75 -5.67 -3.92
C ARG A 15 -3.30 -6.10 -3.85
N VAL A 16 -3.05 -7.16 -3.13
CA VAL A 16 -1.72 -7.76 -3.03
C VAL A 16 -1.74 -9.08 -3.79
N THR A 17 -0.74 -9.30 -4.62
CA THR A 17 -0.53 -10.57 -5.30
C THR A 17 0.81 -11.14 -4.90
N TYR A 18 0.84 -12.45 -4.77
CA TYR A 18 2.08 -13.18 -4.58
C TYR A 18 2.71 -13.46 -5.94
N GLY A 19 3.98 -13.09 -6.10
CA GLY A 19 4.73 -13.32 -7.34
C GLY A 19 5.49 -14.64 -7.29
N ALA A 20 6.48 -14.71 -6.40
CA ALA A 20 7.32 -15.91 -6.22
C ALA A 20 8.11 -15.85 -4.91
N GLY A 21 8.70 -16.98 -4.52
CA GLY A 21 9.86 -17.02 -3.65
C GLY A 21 11.12 -16.90 -4.48
N LEU A 22 12.08 -16.14 -4.00
CA LEU A 22 13.42 -16.13 -4.58
C LEU A 22 14.22 -17.23 -3.90
N GLU A 23 14.79 -18.09 -4.72
CA GLU A 23 15.72 -19.12 -4.30
C GLU A 23 17.13 -18.63 -4.56
N ALA A 24 17.97 -18.61 -3.55
CA ALA A 24 19.35 -18.22 -3.67
C ALA A 24 20.24 -19.07 -2.77
N ASP A 25 21.47 -19.29 -3.16
CA ASP A 25 22.45 -19.97 -2.34
C ASP A 25 23.01 -19.00 -1.29
N LEU A 26 22.82 -19.34 -0.01
CA LEU A 26 23.31 -18.56 1.14
C LEU A 26 24.84 -18.44 1.18
N ALA A 27 25.54 -19.37 0.57
CA ALA A 27 27.00 -19.38 0.54
C ALA A 27 27.59 -18.39 -0.46
N SER A 28 26.79 -17.92 -1.44
CA SER A 28 27.22 -16.99 -2.48
C SER A 28 26.51 -15.65 -2.37
N ALA A 29 27.19 -14.57 -2.75
CA ALA A 29 26.56 -13.26 -2.86
C ALA A 29 25.72 -13.21 -4.15
N TRP A 30 24.47 -12.80 -4.05
CA TRP A 30 23.53 -12.73 -5.15
C TRP A 30 22.78 -11.40 -5.20
N THR A 31 22.24 -11.07 -6.36
CA THR A 31 21.32 -9.95 -6.58
C THR A 31 20.28 -10.35 -7.60
N HIS A 32 19.03 -9.97 -7.33
CA HIS A 32 17.92 -10.13 -8.24
C HIS A 32 17.32 -8.75 -8.58
N ASP A 33 17.24 -8.46 -9.87
CA ASP A 33 16.67 -7.22 -10.39
C ASP A 33 15.22 -7.46 -10.81
N PHE A 34 14.33 -6.54 -10.43
CA PHE A 34 12.94 -6.55 -10.87
C PHE A 34 12.78 -5.72 -12.14
N PRO A 35 11.91 -6.14 -13.08
CA PRO A 35 11.65 -5.38 -14.29
C PRO A 35 11.19 -3.95 -14.00
N THR A 36 11.71 -2.99 -14.75
CA THR A 36 11.30 -1.58 -14.69
C THR A 36 9.97 -1.35 -15.40
N GLY A 37 9.29 -0.25 -15.06
CA GLY A 37 8.06 0.18 -15.76
C GLY A 37 6.76 -0.45 -15.23
N ARG A 38 6.81 -1.11 -14.08
CA ARG A 38 5.59 -1.60 -13.41
C ARG A 38 4.77 -0.44 -12.86
N VAL A 39 3.47 -0.50 -13.07
CA VAL A 39 2.49 0.47 -12.54
C VAL A 39 2.26 0.27 -11.05
N HIS A 40 2.53 -0.94 -10.54
CA HIS A 40 2.29 -1.34 -9.17
C HIS A 40 3.57 -1.26 -8.33
N HIS A 41 3.38 -1.13 -7.02
CA HIS A 41 4.47 -1.26 -6.07
C HIS A 41 4.89 -2.73 -5.97
N THR A 42 6.15 -2.96 -5.67
CA THR A 42 6.67 -4.30 -5.37
C THR A 42 6.81 -4.42 -3.85
N TRP A 43 6.31 -5.51 -3.29
CA TRP A 43 6.65 -5.87 -1.92
C TRP A 43 7.70 -6.97 -1.91
N ILE A 44 8.59 -6.91 -0.93
CA ILE A 44 9.66 -7.89 -0.70
C ILE A 44 9.69 -8.18 0.81
N ALA A 45 9.77 -9.44 1.18
CA ALA A 45 9.89 -9.85 2.58
C ALA A 45 10.91 -10.98 2.71
N THR A 46 11.63 -11.01 3.82
CA THR A 46 12.60 -12.07 4.12
C THR A 46 12.19 -12.86 5.35
N GLU A 47 12.32 -14.19 5.25
CA GLU A 47 11.96 -15.13 6.30
C GLU A 47 13.15 -15.49 7.20
N ILE A 48 14.31 -15.74 6.61
CA ILE A 48 15.43 -16.39 7.28
C ILE A 48 16.66 -15.50 7.35
N GLU A 49 16.92 -14.70 6.31
CA GLU A 49 18.19 -14.01 6.14
C GLU A 49 18.06 -12.51 6.07
N ARG A 50 19.14 -11.85 6.45
CA ARG A 50 19.33 -10.44 6.19
C ARG A 50 19.57 -10.22 4.71
N VAL A 51 18.74 -9.39 4.09
CA VAL A 51 18.90 -8.99 2.70
C VAL A 51 18.92 -7.47 2.55
N TRP A 52 19.53 -7.00 1.48
CA TRP A 52 19.46 -5.62 1.08
C TRP A 52 18.37 -5.47 0.02
N VAL A 53 17.56 -4.45 0.14
CA VAL A 53 16.60 -4.04 -0.88
C VAL A 53 16.91 -2.64 -1.31
N GLY A 54 16.79 -2.36 -2.59
CA GLY A 54 17.16 -1.07 -3.11
C GLY A 54 16.30 -0.60 -4.27
N ARG A 55 16.32 0.72 -4.47
CA ARG A 55 15.69 1.40 -5.57
C ARG A 55 16.61 2.53 -6.04
N GLY A 56 17.16 2.39 -7.26
CA GLY A 56 18.19 3.30 -7.73
C GLY A 56 19.41 3.29 -6.81
N ASP A 57 19.78 4.46 -6.29
CA ASP A 57 20.94 4.64 -5.39
C ASP A 57 20.59 4.51 -3.89
N VAL A 58 19.34 4.28 -3.56
CA VAL A 58 18.86 4.12 -2.17
C VAL A 58 18.72 2.63 -1.86
N ASP A 59 19.33 2.22 -0.77
CA ASP A 59 19.22 0.85 -0.26
C ASP A 59 18.97 0.82 1.25
N GLU A 60 18.32 -0.23 1.70
CA GLU A 60 17.96 -0.50 3.09
C GLU A 60 18.17 -1.98 3.40
N VAL A 61 18.40 -2.30 4.66
CA VAL A 61 18.54 -3.66 5.14
C VAL A 61 17.21 -4.18 5.66
N LEU A 62 16.82 -5.36 5.22
CA LEU A 62 15.73 -6.13 5.81
C LEU A 62 16.33 -7.26 6.67
N GLU A 63 15.99 -7.25 7.94
CA GLU A 63 16.22 -8.39 8.85
C GLU A 63 15.09 -9.43 8.68
N PRO A 64 15.27 -10.67 9.11
CA PRO A 64 14.20 -11.68 9.11
C PRO A 64 12.88 -11.16 9.71
N GLY A 65 11.79 -11.36 9.00
CA GLY A 65 10.49 -10.76 9.30
C GLY A 65 10.31 -9.32 8.80
N GLY A 66 11.36 -8.74 8.22
CA GLY A 66 11.29 -7.43 7.58
C GLY A 66 10.53 -7.48 6.25
N VAL A 67 9.80 -6.41 5.97
CA VAL A 67 9.05 -6.23 4.74
C VAL A 67 9.39 -4.87 4.15
N ALA A 68 9.64 -4.83 2.85
CA ALA A 68 9.76 -3.60 2.07
C ALA A 68 8.61 -3.45 1.09
N VAL A 69 8.17 -2.22 0.88
CA VAL A 69 7.26 -1.84 -0.19
C VAL A 69 7.93 -0.75 -1.02
N LEU A 70 8.13 -1.00 -2.29
CA LEU A 70 8.91 -0.16 -3.20
C LEU A 70 8.04 0.33 -4.36
N ALA A 71 8.16 1.61 -4.70
CA ALA A 71 7.46 2.17 -5.86
C ALA A 71 8.03 1.63 -7.18
N GLY A 72 7.13 1.16 -8.07
CA GLY A 72 7.48 0.37 -9.26
C GLY A 72 8.04 1.12 -10.46
N CYS A 73 8.25 2.44 -10.39
CA CYS A 73 8.68 3.24 -11.55
C CYS A 73 10.20 3.38 -11.71
N ALA A 74 11.01 2.83 -10.82
CA ALA A 74 12.48 2.80 -10.91
C ALA A 74 13.01 1.37 -10.77
N PRO A 75 14.26 1.11 -11.17
CA PRO A 75 14.89 -0.18 -10.95
C PRO A 75 14.86 -0.57 -9.48
N ILE A 76 14.33 -1.76 -9.20
CA ILE A 76 14.24 -2.36 -7.88
C ILE A 76 15.12 -3.60 -7.88
N TRP A 77 15.84 -3.82 -6.80
CA TRP A 77 16.66 -4.99 -6.62
C TRP A 77 16.63 -5.49 -5.18
N VAL A 78 16.96 -6.76 -5.00
CA VAL A 78 17.19 -7.40 -3.70
C VAL A 78 18.44 -8.27 -3.76
N GLY A 79 19.20 -8.34 -2.69
CA GLY A 79 20.42 -9.14 -2.68
C GLY A 79 21.09 -9.22 -1.31
N THR A 80 22.20 -9.95 -1.24
CA THR A 80 22.97 -10.17 -0.01
C THR A 80 23.93 -9.02 0.32
N ARG A 81 24.06 -8.02 -0.54
CA ARG A 81 24.94 -6.85 -0.36
C ARG A 81 24.27 -5.56 -0.82
N SER A 82 24.76 -4.44 -0.26
CA SER A 82 24.38 -3.10 -0.67
C SER A 82 24.70 -2.81 -2.14
N ALA A 83 23.93 -1.92 -2.76
CA ALA A 83 24.17 -1.41 -4.13
C ALA A 83 25.57 -0.83 -4.34
N ARG A 84 26.22 -0.35 -3.28
CA ARG A 84 27.58 0.20 -3.35
C ARG A 84 28.65 -0.83 -3.71
N ASN A 85 28.35 -2.10 -3.54
CA ASN A 85 29.23 -3.21 -3.93
C ASN A 85 28.37 -4.41 -4.36
N PRO A 86 27.67 -4.31 -5.50
CA PRO A 86 26.75 -5.36 -5.94
C PRO A 86 27.53 -6.65 -6.25
N PRO A 87 27.01 -7.80 -5.84
CA PRO A 87 27.52 -9.08 -6.26
C PRO A 87 27.26 -9.29 -7.77
N PRO A 88 27.89 -10.27 -8.40
CA PRO A 88 27.53 -10.66 -9.75
C PRO A 88 26.04 -11.03 -9.82
N ARG A 89 25.37 -10.60 -10.88
CA ARG A 89 23.96 -10.93 -11.13
C ARG A 89 23.81 -12.44 -11.30
N VAL A 90 22.79 -12.98 -10.66
CA VAL A 90 22.40 -14.38 -10.82
C VAL A 90 21.08 -14.40 -11.56
N ASP A 91 21.12 -14.75 -12.85
CA ASP A 91 19.93 -14.86 -13.71
C ASP A 91 19.31 -16.27 -13.68
N ASP A 92 19.83 -17.19 -12.84
CA ASP A 92 19.44 -18.60 -12.87
C ASP A 92 18.48 -18.96 -11.72
N PRO A 93 17.25 -19.44 -12.01
CA PRO A 93 16.26 -19.83 -11.02
C PRO A 93 16.51 -21.19 -10.34
N LEU A 94 17.71 -21.76 -10.46
CA LEU A 94 18.01 -23.12 -9.99
C LEU A 94 18.55 -23.22 -8.53
N PHE A 95 18.56 -22.14 -7.77
CA PHE A 95 19.11 -22.16 -6.43
C PHE A 95 18.04 -22.43 -5.34
N PRO A 96 18.39 -23.13 -4.25
CA PRO A 96 17.46 -23.46 -3.18
C PRO A 96 16.94 -22.21 -2.42
N ALA A 97 15.73 -22.30 -1.94
CA ALA A 97 14.98 -21.20 -1.33
C ALA A 97 15.71 -20.50 -0.19
N VAL A 98 15.87 -19.21 -0.30
CA VAL A 98 16.47 -18.33 0.72
C VAL A 98 15.38 -17.71 1.61
N GLY A 99 14.13 -18.08 1.43
CA GLY A 99 13.01 -17.49 2.18
C GLY A 99 12.81 -16.01 1.91
N VAL A 100 13.14 -15.54 0.70
CA VAL A 100 12.78 -14.19 0.23
C VAL A 100 11.56 -14.30 -0.66
N HIS A 101 10.50 -13.62 -0.26
CA HIS A 101 9.22 -13.61 -0.95
C HIS A 101 8.96 -12.24 -1.56
N HIS A 102 8.30 -12.21 -2.70
CA HIS A 102 7.93 -10.96 -3.36
C HIS A 102 6.62 -11.05 -4.13
N GLY A 103 6.10 -9.91 -4.48
CA GLY A 103 4.91 -9.78 -5.31
C GLY A 103 4.57 -8.33 -5.57
N GLU A 104 3.35 -8.08 -6.02
CA GLU A 104 2.89 -6.75 -6.37
C GLU A 104 1.85 -6.23 -5.38
N VAL A 105 1.87 -4.92 -5.16
CA VAL A 105 0.83 -4.19 -4.41
C VAL A 105 0.22 -3.16 -5.34
N ALA A 106 -1.03 -3.36 -5.70
CA ALA A 106 -1.84 -2.36 -6.36
C ALA A 106 -2.60 -1.55 -5.32
N PHE A 107 -2.31 -0.26 -5.24
CA PHE A 107 -3.08 0.67 -4.42
C PHE A 107 -4.23 1.27 -5.23
N GLY A 108 -5.29 1.67 -4.54
CA GLY A 108 -6.32 2.50 -5.15
C GLY A 108 -5.73 3.81 -5.72
N PRO A 109 -6.42 4.46 -6.66
CA PRO A 109 -5.92 5.66 -7.33
C PRO A 109 -5.50 6.74 -6.34
N LEU A 110 -4.28 7.27 -6.51
CA LEU A 110 -3.64 8.31 -5.69
C LEU A 110 -3.35 7.94 -4.24
N MET A 111 -3.55 6.70 -3.83
CA MET A 111 -3.29 6.31 -2.45
C MET A 111 -1.84 6.55 -2.03
N PRO A 112 -0.83 6.14 -2.81
CA PRO A 112 0.56 6.37 -2.42
C PRO A 112 0.86 7.84 -2.20
N GLU A 113 0.34 8.70 -3.09
CA GLU A 113 0.59 10.14 -3.07
C GLU A 113 -0.15 10.84 -1.92
N VAL A 114 -1.43 10.52 -1.74
CA VAL A 114 -2.26 11.12 -0.68
C VAL A 114 -1.81 10.66 0.71
N LEU A 115 -1.34 9.42 0.82
CA LEU A 115 -0.75 8.93 2.06
C LEU A 115 0.68 9.40 2.27
N GLY A 116 1.35 9.92 1.22
CA GLY A 116 2.76 10.24 1.26
C GLY A 116 3.62 8.99 1.46
N LEU A 117 3.26 7.89 0.76
CA LEU A 117 4.04 6.65 0.82
C LEU A 117 5.44 6.93 0.26
N PRO A 118 6.51 6.63 1.01
CA PRO A 118 7.85 6.82 0.51
C PRO A 118 8.16 5.87 -0.66
N GLU A 119 9.13 6.23 -1.47
CA GLU A 119 9.56 5.40 -2.61
C GLU A 119 10.09 4.03 -2.20
N LEU A 120 10.67 3.96 -1.01
CA LEU A 120 11.08 2.74 -0.31
C LEU A 120 10.56 2.85 1.13
N LEU A 121 9.62 2.00 1.48
CA LEU A 121 9.15 1.81 2.84
C LEU A 121 9.67 0.47 3.34
N THR A 122 10.43 0.49 4.40
CA THR A 122 10.83 -0.71 5.14
C THR A 122 10.14 -0.74 6.50
N THR A 123 9.75 -1.92 6.94
CA THR A 123 9.35 -2.10 8.33
C THR A 123 10.60 -2.03 9.20
N MET A 124 10.69 -1.01 10.02
CA MET A 124 11.66 -1.02 11.12
C MET A 124 11.24 -2.11 12.09
N GLN A 125 12.21 -2.87 12.58
CA GLN A 125 11.96 -3.92 13.57
C GLN A 125 11.20 -3.35 14.78
N PRO A 126 10.23 -4.07 15.31
CA PRO A 126 9.45 -3.64 16.45
C PRO A 126 10.25 -3.81 17.75
N GLN A 127 11.25 -2.96 18.00
CA GLN A 127 11.95 -2.97 19.27
C GLN A 127 11.20 -2.22 20.38
N ASP A 128 10.20 -1.39 20.04
CA ASP A 128 9.64 -0.45 21.02
C ASP A 128 8.19 -0.71 21.46
N ASN A 129 7.44 -1.64 20.86
CA ASN A 129 6.00 -1.75 21.14
C ASN A 129 5.53 -3.07 21.76
N GLY A 130 6.43 -3.97 22.13
CA GLY A 130 6.07 -5.22 22.82
C GLY A 130 5.29 -6.25 21.98
N TRP A 131 5.02 -5.99 20.72
CA TRP A 131 4.45 -6.94 19.78
C TRP A 131 5.55 -7.43 18.85
N ASP A 132 5.81 -8.74 18.88
CA ASP A 132 6.75 -9.38 17.98
C ASP A 132 6.12 -9.58 16.58
N THR A 133 5.90 -8.46 15.89
CA THR A 133 5.36 -8.50 14.53
C THR A 133 6.29 -9.21 13.55
N GLY A 134 7.58 -9.24 13.83
CA GLY A 134 8.57 -9.97 13.02
C GLY A 134 8.33 -11.47 13.06
N SER A 135 8.06 -12.05 14.21
CA SER A 135 7.76 -13.48 14.33
C SER A 135 6.47 -13.86 13.62
N ASP A 136 5.42 -13.03 13.69
CA ASP A 136 4.16 -13.29 13.00
C ASP A 136 4.35 -13.24 11.47
N VAL A 137 5.14 -12.29 10.98
CA VAL A 137 5.49 -12.20 9.55
C VAL A 137 6.28 -13.42 9.11
N VAL A 138 7.30 -13.83 9.88
CA VAL A 138 8.12 -15.04 9.59
C VAL A 138 7.24 -16.29 9.50
N LEU A 139 6.35 -16.50 10.47
CA LEU A 139 5.43 -17.64 10.45
C LEU A 139 4.51 -17.62 9.23
N THR A 140 4.02 -16.44 8.85
CA THR A 140 3.18 -16.28 7.66
C THR A 140 3.96 -16.58 6.40
N LEU A 141 5.20 -16.09 6.28
CA LEU A 141 6.07 -16.35 5.12
C LEU A 141 6.42 -17.84 5.00
N ARG A 142 6.71 -18.52 6.12
CA ARG A 142 6.91 -19.98 6.13
C ARG A 142 5.69 -20.74 5.62
N HIS A 143 4.51 -20.34 6.07
CA HIS A 143 3.28 -20.95 5.58
C HIS A 143 3.09 -20.69 4.09
N LEU A 144 3.35 -19.45 3.64
CA LEU A 144 3.33 -19.08 2.23
C LEU A 144 4.29 -19.96 1.40
N GLY A 145 5.55 -20.10 1.85
CA GLY A 145 6.55 -20.95 1.21
C GLY A 145 6.13 -22.41 1.12
N SER A 146 5.48 -22.95 2.16
CA SER A 146 4.98 -24.33 2.16
C SER A 146 3.87 -24.55 1.14
N LEU A 147 2.97 -23.58 0.95
CA LEU A 147 1.91 -23.64 -0.08
C LEU A 147 2.50 -23.59 -1.49
N VAL A 148 3.54 -22.80 -1.70
CA VAL A 148 4.27 -22.73 -2.99
C VAL A 148 4.91 -24.07 -3.30
N GLY A 149 5.61 -24.69 -2.35
CA GLY A 149 6.23 -26.01 -2.49
C GLY A 149 5.25 -27.12 -2.81
N GLN A 150 4.00 -27.00 -2.36
CA GLN A 150 2.91 -27.94 -2.67
C GLN A 150 2.24 -27.68 -4.04
N ARG A 151 2.72 -26.69 -4.81
CA ARG A 151 2.11 -26.26 -6.09
C ARG A 151 0.62 -25.91 -5.97
N TRP A 152 0.22 -25.36 -4.85
CA TRP A 152 -1.16 -24.90 -4.67
C TRP A 152 -1.29 -23.48 -5.25
N PRO A 153 -1.87 -23.31 -6.45
CA PRO A 153 -1.99 -21.99 -7.06
C PRO A 153 -3.16 -21.21 -6.46
N GLY A 154 -3.01 -19.88 -6.32
CA GLY A 154 -4.14 -18.98 -6.27
C GLY A 154 -4.44 -18.35 -4.92
N PRO A 155 -5.73 -18.14 -4.58
CA PRO A 155 -6.21 -17.21 -3.55
C PRO A 155 -5.58 -17.30 -2.16
N PRO A 156 -5.21 -18.48 -1.63
CA PRO A 156 -4.57 -18.53 -0.31
C PRO A 156 -3.24 -17.81 -0.23
N GLN A 157 -2.44 -17.81 -1.30
CA GLN A 157 -1.13 -17.15 -1.35
C GLN A 157 -1.28 -15.63 -1.35
N ASP A 158 -2.21 -15.10 -2.15
CA ASP A 158 -2.49 -13.67 -2.20
C ASP A 158 -3.04 -13.17 -0.85
N ALA A 159 -3.88 -13.94 -0.17
CA ALA A 159 -4.41 -13.59 1.14
C ALA A 159 -3.31 -13.52 2.22
N LEU A 160 -2.35 -14.47 2.20
CA LEU A 160 -1.21 -14.43 3.11
C LEU A 160 -0.27 -13.28 2.78
N ALA A 161 -0.02 -13.01 1.51
CA ALA A 161 0.76 -11.87 1.05
C ALA A 161 0.11 -10.54 1.47
N GLU A 162 -1.22 -10.42 1.35
CA GLU A 162 -1.98 -9.26 1.82
C GLU A 162 -1.84 -9.07 3.34
N MET A 163 -1.87 -10.15 4.11
CA MET A 163 -1.64 -10.09 5.55
C MET A 163 -0.24 -9.58 5.88
N VAL A 164 0.81 -10.06 5.20
CA VAL A 164 2.20 -9.60 5.36
C VAL A 164 2.31 -8.11 5.06
N VAL A 165 1.82 -7.67 3.89
CA VAL A 165 1.91 -6.27 3.47
C VAL A 165 1.07 -5.36 4.38
N THR A 166 -0.12 -5.79 4.78
CA THR A 166 -0.98 -5.03 5.70
C THR A 166 -0.32 -4.87 7.06
N THR A 167 0.32 -5.92 7.57
CA THR A 167 1.08 -5.86 8.82
C THR A 167 2.21 -4.84 8.70
N ALA A 168 2.97 -4.90 7.61
CA ALA A 168 4.02 -3.94 7.32
C ALA A 168 3.50 -2.49 7.27
N LEU A 169 2.46 -2.24 6.49
CA LEU A 169 1.87 -0.91 6.38
C LEU A 169 1.29 -0.41 7.72
N SER A 170 0.85 -1.32 8.61
CA SER A 170 0.32 -0.94 9.93
C SER A 170 1.38 -0.33 10.86
N THR A 171 2.65 -0.62 10.62
CA THR A 171 3.76 -0.04 11.38
C THR A 171 4.13 1.36 10.89
N TRP A 172 3.75 1.69 9.66
CA TRP A 172 3.99 3.01 9.08
C TRP A 172 2.83 3.96 9.37
N ARG A 173 3.18 5.18 9.73
CA ARG A 173 2.19 6.23 9.97
C ARG A 173 2.24 7.29 8.87
N PRO A 174 1.21 7.38 8.03
CA PRO A 174 1.10 8.43 7.03
C PRO A 174 1.34 9.82 7.60
N PRO A 175 2.05 10.72 6.89
CA PRO A 175 2.28 12.08 7.35
C PRO A 175 1.01 12.80 7.82
N VAL A 176 -0.08 12.67 7.07
CA VAL A 176 -1.38 13.27 7.41
C VAL A 176 -1.93 12.80 8.77
N LEU A 177 -1.58 11.60 9.23
CA LEU A 177 -2.00 11.05 10.53
C LEU A 177 -1.01 11.37 11.67
N ARG A 178 0.12 12.02 11.39
CA ARG A 178 1.03 12.51 12.44
C ARG A 178 0.45 13.74 13.15
N ASP A 179 -0.40 14.49 12.48
CA ASP A 179 -1.15 15.61 13.07
C ASP A 179 -2.46 15.09 13.69
N ASN A 180 -2.57 15.13 15.01
CA ASN A 180 -3.75 14.69 15.74
C ASN A 180 -5.01 15.45 15.35
N SER A 181 -4.90 16.69 14.89
CA SER A 181 -6.05 17.48 14.46
C SER A 181 -6.59 16.98 13.11
N LEU A 182 -5.70 16.67 12.17
CA LEU A 182 -6.09 16.06 10.89
C LEU A 182 -6.62 14.63 11.09
N THR A 183 -6.03 13.87 12.01
CA THR A 183 -6.54 12.54 12.37
C THR A 183 -8.00 12.58 12.83
N ARG A 184 -8.38 13.55 13.66
CA ARG A 184 -9.80 13.74 14.06
C ARG A 184 -10.70 14.05 12.87
N CYS A 185 -10.23 14.89 11.94
CA CYS A 185 -10.98 15.18 10.71
C CYS A 185 -11.17 13.94 9.85
N ILE A 186 -10.11 13.13 9.69
CA ILE A 186 -10.16 11.89 8.88
C ILE A 186 -11.10 10.87 9.52
N ASN A 187 -11.08 10.72 10.85
CA ASN A 187 -12.05 9.87 11.56
C ASN A 187 -13.48 10.31 11.26
N ALA A 188 -13.77 11.62 11.37
CA ALA A 188 -15.11 12.13 11.08
C ALA A 188 -15.52 11.96 9.61
N ILE A 189 -14.57 12.02 8.68
CA ILE A 189 -14.81 11.73 7.25
C ILE A 189 -15.12 10.24 7.04
N ALA A 190 -14.47 9.36 7.79
CA ALA A 190 -14.64 7.92 7.71
C ALA A 190 -15.93 7.41 8.35
N ASP A 191 -16.53 8.18 9.25
CA ASP A 191 -17.76 7.79 9.92
C ASP A 191 -18.91 7.59 8.91
N PRO A 192 -19.75 6.54 9.09
CA PRO A 192 -20.95 6.36 8.29
C PRO A 192 -21.92 7.54 8.52
N GLY A 193 -22.33 8.20 7.46
CA GLY A 193 -23.27 9.31 7.57
C GLY A 193 -23.02 10.41 6.54
N PRO A 194 -23.69 11.56 6.65
CA PRO A 194 -23.43 12.69 5.77
C PRO A 194 -21.98 13.17 5.95
N PRO A 195 -21.28 13.56 4.86
CA PRO A 195 -19.93 14.06 4.97
C PRO A 195 -19.89 15.35 5.78
N PRO A 196 -18.93 15.47 6.72
CA PRO A 196 -18.79 16.72 7.48
C PRO A 196 -18.39 17.86 6.54
N THR A 197 -18.94 19.04 6.81
CA THR A 197 -18.59 20.27 6.09
C THR A 197 -17.23 20.81 6.53
N VAL A 198 -16.62 21.68 5.71
CA VAL A 198 -15.32 22.28 6.07
C VAL A 198 -15.37 23.09 7.38
N PRO A 199 -16.42 23.88 7.67
CA PRO A 199 -16.56 24.50 8.99
C PRO A 199 -16.56 23.51 10.16
N GLU A 200 -17.28 22.37 10.03
CA GLU A 200 -17.31 21.33 11.05
C GLU A 200 -15.94 20.67 11.24
N LEU A 201 -15.25 20.36 10.14
CA LEU A 201 -13.88 19.86 10.20
C LEU A 201 -12.92 20.87 10.83
N ALA A 202 -13.08 22.15 10.54
CA ALA A 202 -12.27 23.22 11.14
C ALA A 202 -12.50 23.32 12.65
N ALA A 203 -13.74 23.18 13.09
CA ALA A 203 -14.10 23.13 14.51
C ALA A 203 -13.47 21.89 15.20
N LEU A 204 -13.56 20.70 14.59
CA LEU A 204 -12.92 19.47 15.08
C LEU A 204 -11.39 19.60 15.18
N ALA A 205 -10.76 20.27 14.23
CA ALA A 205 -9.34 20.55 14.24
C ALA A 205 -8.92 21.68 15.17
N ASN A 206 -9.88 22.40 15.77
CA ASN A 206 -9.67 23.61 16.55
C ASN A 206 -8.82 24.65 15.79
N THR A 207 -9.22 24.95 14.54
CA THR A 207 -8.49 25.86 13.66
C THR A 207 -9.43 26.61 12.70
N SER A 208 -8.91 27.62 11.99
CA SER A 208 -9.69 28.27 10.92
C SER A 208 -9.78 27.40 9.67
N GLU A 209 -10.83 27.57 8.87
CA GLU A 209 -10.99 26.87 7.59
C GLU A 209 -9.78 27.10 6.65
N ARG A 210 -9.24 28.33 6.61
CA ARG A 210 -8.07 28.68 5.81
C ARG A 210 -6.85 27.84 6.23
N THR A 211 -6.62 27.70 7.53
CA THR A 211 -5.52 26.92 8.08
C THR A 211 -5.72 25.44 7.81
N LEU A 212 -6.96 24.93 7.99
CA LEU A 212 -7.30 23.55 7.69
C LEU A 212 -7.05 23.22 6.21
N ARG A 213 -7.53 24.07 5.28
CA ARG A 213 -7.33 23.88 3.83
C ARG A 213 -5.84 23.85 3.48
N ARG A 214 -5.02 24.71 4.08
CA ARG A 214 -3.59 24.71 3.86
C ARG A 214 -2.95 23.41 4.37
N ARG A 215 -3.28 22.96 5.60
CA ARG A 215 -2.73 21.73 6.17
C ARG A 215 -3.10 20.50 5.33
N PHE A 216 -4.35 20.34 4.97
CA PHE A 216 -4.78 19.25 4.10
C PHE A 216 -4.00 19.23 2.78
N ARG A 217 -3.85 20.38 2.12
CA ARG A 217 -3.09 20.48 0.87
C ARG A 217 -1.62 20.16 1.05
N THR A 218 -1.00 20.59 2.15
CA THR A 218 0.40 20.29 2.43
C THR A 218 0.62 18.79 2.63
N GLU A 219 -0.27 18.12 3.39
CA GLU A 219 -0.07 16.73 3.79
C GLU A 219 -0.60 15.71 2.76
N THR A 220 -1.60 16.09 1.96
CA THR A 220 -2.31 15.14 1.07
C THR A 220 -2.36 15.59 -0.39
N GLY A 221 -1.92 16.80 -0.69
CA GLY A 221 -2.11 17.41 -2.01
C GLY A 221 -3.56 17.85 -2.29
N LEU A 222 -4.52 17.47 -1.46
CA LEU A 222 -5.96 17.73 -1.65
C LEU A 222 -6.49 18.72 -0.61
N GLY A 223 -7.52 19.49 -0.99
CA GLY A 223 -8.30 20.23 0.00
C GLY A 223 -9.21 19.30 0.81
N PRO A 224 -9.74 19.72 2.01
CA PRO A 224 -10.57 18.85 2.85
C PRO A 224 -11.82 18.33 2.16
N ASP A 225 -12.49 19.13 1.31
CA ASP A 225 -13.65 18.69 0.52
C ASP A 225 -13.27 17.67 -0.56
N GLU A 226 -12.10 17.87 -1.20
CA GLU A 226 -11.57 16.99 -2.23
C GLU A 226 -11.15 15.66 -1.60
N PHE A 227 -10.47 15.74 -0.47
CA PHE A 227 -10.07 14.57 0.31
C PHE A 227 -11.28 13.77 0.78
N SER A 228 -12.29 14.43 1.36
CA SER A 228 -13.52 13.76 1.82
C SER A 228 -14.23 13.02 0.68
N ARG A 229 -14.40 13.68 -0.47
CA ARG A 229 -14.99 13.04 -1.65
C ARG A 229 -14.17 11.85 -2.15
N TRP A 230 -12.87 12.03 -2.31
CA TRP A 230 -11.95 10.97 -2.72
C TRP A 230 -12.01 9.78 -1.76
N PHE A 231 -11.85 10.03 -0.46
CA PHE A 231 -11.83 8.98 0.56
C PHE A 231 -13.11 8.14 0.55
N ARG A 232 -14.25 8.78 0.43
CA ARG A 232 -15.57 8.10 0.40
C ARG A 232 -15.85 7.32 -0.89
N THR A 233 -15.10 7.56 -1.95
CA THR A 233 -15.20 6.75 -3.17
C THR A 233 -14.36 5.48 -3.14
N LEU A 234 -13.42 5.35 -2.21
CA LEU A 234 -12.51 4.20 -2.13
C LEU A 234 -13.25 2.88 -1.87
N PRO A 235 -14.15 2.77 -0.87
CA PRO A 235 -14.94 1.55 -0.65
C PRO A 235 -15.77 1.18 -1.87
N VAL A 236 -16.40 2.17 -2.51
CA VAL A 236 -17.21 1.98 -3.72
C VAL A 236 -16.38 1.35 -4.83
N ARG A 237 -15.17 1.85 -5.05
CA ARG A 237 -14.24 1.31 -6.05
C ARG A 237 -13.81 -0.10 -5.72
N ARG A 238 -13.46 -0.37 -4.46
CA ARG A 238 -13.09 -1.69 -3.98
C ARG A 238 -14.18 -2.70 -4.30
N ASP A 239 -15.43 -2.38 -3.96
CA ASP A 239 -16.56 -3.28 -4.10
C ASP A 239 -16.87 -3.53 -5.60
N LEU A 240 -16.78 -2.49 -6.45
CA LEU A 240 -16.92 -2.64 -7.89
C LEU A 240 -15.80 -3.48 -8.51
N LEU A 241 -14.55 -3.30 -8.07
CA LEU A 241 -13.41 -4.09 -8.53
C LEU A 241 -13.49 -5.56 -8.07
N ALA A 242 -14.13 -5.80 -6.92
CA ALA A 242 -14.43 -7.14 -6.44
C ALA A 242 -15.59 -7.83 -7.22
N GLY A 243 -16.20 -7.13 -8.20
CA GLY A 243 -17.30 -7.65 -9.01
C GLY A 243 -18.67 -7.52 -8.35
N ALA A 244 -18.83 -6.71 -7.31
CA ALA A 244 -20.13 -6.44 -6.71
C ALA A 244 -21.08 -5.74 -7.69
N ASP A 245 -22.38 -6.03 -7.58
CA ASP A 245 -23.40 -5.39 -8.43
C ASP A 245 -23.39 -3.89 -8.25
N PRO A 246 -23.24 -3.10 -9.33
CA PRO A 246 -23.21 -1.64 -9.24
C PRO A 246 -24.47 -1.03 -8.62
N ALA A 247 -25.63 -1.67 -8.74
CA ALA A 247 -26.88 -1.17 -8.14
C ALA A 247 -26.86 -1.37 -6.62
N GLU A 248 -26.38 -2.53 -6.14
CA GLU A 248 -26.20 -2.80 -4.72
C GLU A 248 -25.16 -1.88 -4.10
N VAL A 249 -24.01 -1.70 -4.76
CA VAL A 249 -22.96 -0.78 -4.32
C VAL A 249 -23.48 0.66 -4.23
N ALA A 250 -24.22 1.13 -5.25
CA ALA A 250 -24.79 2.47 -5.23
C ALA A 250 -25.76 2.65 -4.07
N ALA A 251 -26.66 1.70 -3.87
CA ALA A 251 -27.65 1.72 -2.78
C ALA A 251 -26.96 1.67 -1.41
N GLY A 252 -26.03 0.74 -1.21
CA GLY A 252 -25.30 0.55 0.05
C GLY A 252 -24.38 1.73 0.40
N SER A 253 -23.93 2.49 -0.60
CA SER A 253 -23.08 3.68 -0.42
C SER A 253 -23.86 4.99 -0.40
N GLY A 254 -25.20 4.93 -0.38
CA GLY A 254 -26.06 6.12 -0.29
C GLY A 254 -26.18 6.94 -1.57
N PHE A 255 -25.83 6.38 -2.73
CA PHE A 255 -26.04 7.05 -4.01
C PHE A 255 -27.49 6.85 -4.50
N PRO A 256 -28.14 7.90 -5.05
CA PRO A 256 -29.51 7.80 -5.54
C PRO A 256 -29.65 6.92 -6.79
N SER A 257 -28.56 6.64 -7.48
CA SER A 257 -28.50 5.76 -8.65
C SER A 257 -27.07 5.40 -9.06
N VAL A 258 -26.90 4.33 -9.82
CA VAL A 258 -25.62 3.93 -10.43
C VAL A 258 -25.03 5.07 -11.28
N ARG A 259 -25.88 5.81 -12.02
CA ARG A 259 -25.44 6.96 -12.81
C ARG A 259 -24.88 8.10 -11.95
N ALA A 260 -25.47 8.36 -10.78
CA ALA A 260 -24.96 9.37 -9.84
C ALA A 260 -23.63 8.93 -9.22
N MET A 261 -23.51 7.65 -8.87
CA MET A 261 -22.27 7.04 -8.39
C MET A 261 -21.17 7.19 -9.45
N ARG A 262 -21.38 6.73 -10.68
CA ARG A 262 -20.40 6.84 -11.79
C ARG A 262 -19.95 8.27 -12.01
N ARG A 263 -20.87 9.23 -12.09
CA ARG A 263 -20.53 10.66 -12.25
C ARG A 263 -19.66 11.19 -11.08
N THR A 264 -19.86 10.68 -9.88
CA THR A 264 -19.04 11.09 -8.73
C THR A 264 -17.64 10.49 -8.82
N LEU A 265 -17.52 9.22 -9.20
CA LEU A 265 -16.25 8.57 -9.45
C LEU A 265 -15.46 9.30 -10.55
N ASP A 266 -16.07 9.58 -11.69
CA ASP A 266 -15.45 10.29 -12.82
C ASP A 266 -15.00 11.72 -12.42
N ARG A 267 -15.84 12.43 -11.63
CA ARG A 267 -15.50 13.76 -11.14
C ARG A 267 -14.31 13.72 -10.18
N VAL A 268 -14.26 12.75 -9.29
CA VAL A 268 -13.12 12.55 -8.39
C VAL A 268 -11.87 12.25 -9.21
N GLU A 269 -11.92 11.35 -10.19
CA GLU A 269 -10.79 11.04 -11.06
C GLU A 269 -10.29 12.25 -11.86
N SER A 270 -11.21 13.02 -12.42
CA SER A 270 -10.86 14.21 -13.22
C SER A 270 -10.36 15.39 -12.39
N SER A 271 -10.74 15.48 -11.12
CA SER A 271 -10.30 16.56 -10.21
C SER A 271 -8.95 16.28 -9.54
N LEU A 272 -8.46 15.03 -9.63
CA LEU A 272 -7.18 14.67 -9.04
C LEU A 272 -6.03 15.27 -9.85
N PRO A 273 -4.98 15.79 -9.20
CA PRO A 273 -3.81 16.27 -9.92
C PRO A 273 -3.31 15.17 -10.86
N ARG A 274 -3.09 15.51 -12.13
CA ARG A 274 -2.42 14.60 -13.07
C ARG A 274 -0.99 14.45 -12.58
N LEU A 275 -0.74 13.44 -11.80
CA LEU A 275 0.61 13.11 -11.37
C LEU A 275 1.41 12.75 -12.60
N ARG A 276 2.52 13.45 -12.80
CA ARG A 276 3.42 13.27 -13.93
C ARG A 276 3.90 11.81 -13.92
N GLY A 277 3.45 11.02 -14.87
CA GLY A 277 4.02 9.71 -15.18
C GLY A 277 3.13 8.48 -15.03
N THR A 278 1.90 8.58 -14.54
CA THR A 278 1.00 7.41 -14.47
C THR A 278 -0.22 7.61 -15.36
N GLU A 279 -0.09 7.27 -16.64
CA GLU A 279 -1.25 6.98 -17.49
C GLU A 279 -1.83 5.61 -17.11
N THR A 280 -2.44 5.52 -15.96
CA THR A 280 -3.30 4.38 -15.65
C THR A 280 -4.74 4.87 -15.67
N ARG A 281 -5.31 4.98 -16.87
CA ARG A 281 -6.76 4.98 -17.05
C ARG A 281 -7.25 3.60 -16.64
N PHE A 282 -7.67 3.43 -15.41
CA PHE A 282 -8.56 2.33 -15.05
C PHE A 282 -9.89 2.58 -15.75
N ARG A 283 -10.07 2.01 -16.95
CA ARG A 283 -11.41 1.83 -17.51
C ARG A 283 -12.12 0.81 -16.61
N ILE A 284 -12.90 1.33 -15.67
CA ILE A 284 -13.90 0.54 -14.97
C ILE A 284 -15.09 0.47 -15.94
N LEU A 285 -15.23 -0.65 -16.59
CA LEU A 285 -16.39 -1.09 -17.37
C LEU A 285 -16.58 -0.37 -18.73
N ASP A 286 -16.18 -1.05 -19.80
CA ASP A 286 -16.96 -1.08 -21.04
C ASP A 286 -18.14 -2.02 -20.88
#